data_e525efe02541e27f4db084a448139095
#
_entry.id   e525efe02541e27f4db084a448139095
#
_cell.length_a   1.000
_cell.length_b   1.000
_cell.length_c   1.000
_cell.angle_alpha   90.00
_cell.angle_beta   90.00
_cell.angle_gamma   90.00
#
_symmetry.space_group_name_H-M   'P 1'
#
loop_
_entity.id
_entity.type
_entity.pdbx_description
1 polymer ?
#
loop_
_entity_poly.entity_id
_entity_poly.type
_entity_poly.pdbx_seq_one_letter_code
_entity_poly.pdbx_strand_id
1 'polypeptide(L)'
;METFKERMKKKHSGWGTHQAVLLDTLGRTDKPVLELGCGLWSTVQVHDALKNRGIRILTIDANKEWLNKYIHLKTELHDLRCVSDSDMPAFYALDDVEWGLVFIDNSTWAARKLAIDKYKDVADYIVIHDCDAILKKDHTYGGIITPINRAKSDPGIRDYSKTFKYWIEFFIEEWEQRHPPVLLANNKINLDNIEEVYGMIISNRNA
;
A
#
# COMPACT_ATOMS: atom_id res chain seq x y z
N MET A 1 -23.16 9.57 1.26
CA MET A 1 -21.94 8.73 1.12
C MET A 1 -20.75 9.63 1.38
N GLU A 2 -19.86 9.25 2.27
CA GLU A 2 -18.68 10.04 2.61
C GLU A 2 -17.73 10.14 1.42
N THR A 3 -17.26 11.34 1.10
CA THR A 3 -16.32 11.56 -0.01
C THR A 3 -14.92 11.05 0.34
N PHE A 4 -14.08 10.81 -0.68
CA PHE A 4 -12.68 10.47 -0.48
C PHE A 4 -11.96 11.52 0.38
N LYS A 5 -12.20 12.80 0.10
CA LYS A 5 -11.62 13.93 0.84
C LYS A 5 -11.99 13.92 2.33
N GLU A 6 -13.24 13.58 2.66
CA GLU A 6 -13.69 13.46 4.04
C GLU A 6 -13.02 12.27 4.73
N ARG A 7 -12.88 11.12 4.03
CA ARG A 7 -12.16 9.95 4.55
C ARG A 7 -10.69 10.26 4.83
N MET A 8 -10.02 10.96 3.91
CA MET A 8 -8.62 11.35 4.08
C MET A 8 -8.41 12.28 5.28
N LYS A 9 -9.38 13.15 5.57
CA LYS A 9 -9.32 14.11 6.70
C LYS A 9 -9.65 13.50 8.07
N LYS A 10 -10.17 12.30 8.12
CA LYS A 10 -10.40 11.63 9.42
C LYS A 10 -9.10 11.48 10.17
N LYS A 11 -9.11 11.81 11.47
CA LYS A 11 -8.01 11.48 12.38
C LYS A 11 -7.86 9.97 12.43
N HIS A 12 -6.99 9.43 11.59
CA HIS A 12 -6.54 8.06 11.74
C HIS A 12 -5.35 8.04 12.72
N SER A 13 -5.15 6.93 13.40
CA SER A 13 -3.83 6.64 13.95
C SER A 13 -2.83 6.61 12.80
N GLY A 14 -1.56 6.91 13.01
CA GLY A 14 -0.54 6.84 11.95
C GLY A 14 -0.50 5.51 11.19
N TRP A 15 -1.09 4.47 11.76
CA TRP A 15 -1.23 3.14 11.17
C TRP A 15 -2.35 3.01 10.13
N GLY A 16 -3.23 3.99 9.99
CA GLY A 16 -4.42 3.91 9.12
C GLY A 16 -4.45 4.93 7.98
N THR A 17 -3.37 5.66 7.73
CA THR A 17 -3.34 6.71 6.69
C THR A 17 -3.59 6.18 5.28
N HIS A 18 -3.24 4.93 5.01
CA HIS A 18 -3.48 4.25 3.74
C HIS A 18 -4.95 3.89 3.47
N GLN A 19 -5.81 3.89 4.50
CA GLN A 19 -7.15 3.29 4.40
C GLN A 19 -8.01 3.91 3.29
N ALA A 20 -8.02 5.23 3.15
CA ALA A 20 -8.85 5.89 2.13
C ALA A 20 -8.37 5.54 0.71
N VAL A 21 -7.05 5.58 0.47
CA VAL A 21 -6.43 5.24 -0.82
C VAL A 21 -6.66 3.77 -1.15
N LEU A 22 -6.47 2.89 -0.18
CA LEU A 22 -6.69 1.45 -0.33
C LEU A 22 -8.14 1.15 -0.72
N LEU A 23 -9.12 1.67 0.02
CA LEU A 23 -10.54 1.42 -0.24
C LEU A 23 -11.00 1.98 -1.59
N ASP A 24 -10.51 3.15 -1.98
CA ASP A 24 -10.83 3.69 -3.29
C ASP A 24 -10.23 2.85 -4.41
N THR A 25 -8.97 2.43 -4.28
CA THR A 25 -8.31 1.59 -5.27
C THR A 25 -8.95 0.20 -5.40
N LEU A 26 -9.44 -0.38 -4.30
CA LEU A 26 -10.24 -1.62 -4.34
C LEU A 26 -11.50 -1.48 -5.19
N GLY A 27 -12.09 -0.30 -5.24
CA GLY A 27 -13.24 0.00 -6.10
C GLY A 27 -12.93 0.01 -7.60
N ARG A 28 -11.66 0.06 -7.98
CA ARG A 28 -11.20 0.20 -9.39
C ARG A 28 -10.77 -1.10 -10.05
N THR A 29 -10.78 -2.21 -9.35
CA THR A 29 -10.36 -3.50 -9.89
C THR A 29 -11.36 -4.59 -9.60
N ASP A 30 -11.51 -5.52 -10.55
CA ASP A 30 -12.24 -6.77 -10.42
C ASP A 30 -11.30 -8.00 -10.42
N LYS A 31 -9.99 -7.75 -10.45
CA LYS A 31 -8.96 -8.79 -10.36
C LYS A 31 -8.61 -9.12 -8.91
N PRO A 32 -7.90 -10.23 -8.66
CA PRO A 32 -7.43 -10.61 -7.33
C PRO A 32 -6.62 -9.53 -6.62
N VAL A 33 -6.67 -9.54 -5.29
CA VAL A 33 -5.99 -8.57 -4.42
C VAL A 33 -4.99 -9.29 -3.53
N LEU A 34 -3.76 -8.77 -3.48
CA LEU A 34 -2.70 -9.21 -2.59
C LEU A 34 -2.46 -8.16 -1.50
N GLU A 35 -2.49 -8.60 -0.25
CA GLU A 35 -2.10 -7.81 0.90
C GLU A 35 -0.82 -8.38 1.50
N LEU A 36 0.22 -7.59 1.59
CA LEU A 36 1.51 -7.90 2.22
C LEU A 36 1.66 -7.10 3.51
N GLY A 37 1.55 -7.78 4.65
CA GLY A 37 1.41 -7.18 5.98
C GLY A 37 -0.05 -7.02 6.36
N CYS A 38 -0.52 -7.82 7.32
CA CYS A 38 -1.91 -7.76 7.79
C CYS A 38 -2.09 -6.73 8.93
N GLY A 39 -3.27 -6.12 9.01
CA GLY A 39 -3.57 -5.15 10.03
C GLY A 39 -5.03 -4.79 10.21
N LEU A 40 -5.34 -4.15 11.35
CA LEU A 40 -6.70 -3.70 11.65
C LEU A 40 -7.23 -2.70 10.59
N TRP A 41 -6.33 -1.88 10.06
CA TRP A 41 -6.68 -0.79 9.14
C TRP A 41 -6.63 -1.20 7.66
N SER A 42 -6.26 -2.44 7.36
CA SER A 42 -6.20 -2.98 5.99
C SER A 42 -6.97 -4.30 5.86
N THR A 43 -6.58 -5.37 6.55
CA THR A 43 -7.12 -6.73 6.35
C THR A 43 -8.64 -6.81 6.51
N VAL A 44 -9.17 -6.20 7.59
CA VAL A 44 -10.62 -6.16 7.83
C VAL A 44 -11.32 -5.35 6.74
N GLN A 45 -10.73 -4.23 6.33
CA GLN A 45 -11.29 -3.33 5.33
C GLN A 45 -11.31 -3.97 3.93
N VAL A 46 -10.22 -4.64 3.55
CA VAL A 46 -10.12 -5.38 2.28
C VAL A 46 -11.15 -6.51 2.25
N HIS A 47 -11.24 -7.30 3.33
CA HIS A 47 -12.24 -8.35 3.45
C HIS A 47 -13.66 -7.81 3.28
N ASP A 48 -14.03 -6.80 4.05
CA ASP A 48 -15.38 -6.24 4.03
C ASP A 48 -15.75 -5.60 2.69
N ALA A 49 -14.80 -4.95 2.04
CA ALA A 49 -15.02 -4.33 0.73
C ALA A 49 -15.23 -5.36 -0.39
N LEU A 50 -14.63 -6.55 -0.28
CA LEU A 50 -14.58 -7.54 -1.37
C LEU A 50 -15.43 -8.79 -1.14
N LYS A 51 -15.85 -9.11 0.08
CA LYS A 51 -16.57 -10.37 0.44
C LYS A 51 -17.79 -10.68 -0.41
N ASN A 52 -18.47 -9.65 -0.95
CA ASN A 52 -19.66 -9.80 -1.79
C ASN A 52 -19.39 -9.57 -3.29
N ARG A 53 -18.13 -9.37 -3.68
CA ARG A 53 -17.76 -9.08 -5.08
C ARG A 53 -17.20 -10.31 -5.83
N GLY A 54 -17.02 -11.43 -5.16
CA GLY A 54 -16.45 -12.63 -5.77
C GLY A 54 -14.94 -12.50 -6.10
N ILE A 55 -14.26 -11.49 -5.55
CA ILE A 55 -12.85 -11.21 -5.80
C ILE A 55 -11.99 -11.98 -4.80
N ARG A 56 -10.98 -12.67 -5.31
CA ARG A 56 -10.03 -13.42 -4.47
C ARG A 56 -9.08 -12.47 -3.75
N ILE A 57 -8.83 -12.75 -2.48
CA ILE A 57 -7.91 -12.03 -1.61
C ILE A 57 -6.85 -13.01 -1.10
N LEU A 58 -5.60 -12.61 -1.17
CA LEU A 58 -4.50 -13.29 -0.47
C LEU A 58 -3.84 -12.30 0.48
N THR A 59 -3.91 -12.58 1.77
CA THR A 59 -3.19 -11.83 2.81
C THR A 59 -1.99 -12.63 3.29
N ILE A 60 -0.82 -12.02 3.29
CA ILE A 60 0.45 -12.61 3.74
C ILE A 60 1.05 -11.77 4.85
N ASP A 61 1.49 -12.44 5.92
CA ASP A 61 2.27 -11.82 6.98
C ASP A 61 3.39 -12.78 7.45
N ALA A 62 4.53 -12.23 7.83
CA ALA A 62 5.64 -13.01 8.36
C ALA A 62 5.43 -13.40 9.83
N ASN A 63 4.59 -12.68 10.55
CA ASN A 63 4.29 -12.91 11.96
C ASN A 63 3.00 -13.74 12.11
N LYS A 64 3.18 -15.02 12.41
CA LYS A 64 2.08 -15.98 12.60
C LYS A 64 1.11 -15.59 13.73
N GLU A 65 1.62 -15.07 14.84
CA GLU A 65 0.77 -14.64 15.97
C GLU A 65 -0.09 -13.45 15.62
N TRP A 66 0.49 -12.52 14.86
CA TRP A 66 -0.24 -11.37 14.36
C TRP A 66 -1.31 -11.78 13.34
N LEU A 67 -0.96 -12.61 12.36
CA LEU A 67 -1.87 -13.13 11.35
C LEU A 67 -3.05 -13.89 11.97
N ASN A 68 -2.80 -14.64 13.04
CA ASN A 68 -3.84 -15.42 13.74
C ASN A 68 -4.98 -14.54 14.31
N LYS A 69 -4.74 -13.24 14.55
CA LYS A 69 -5.81 -12.32 14.98
C LYS A 69 -6.89 -12.14 13.90
N TYR A 70 -6.53 -12.38 12.65
CA TYR A 70 -7.40 -12.21 11.49
C TYR A 70 -7.84 -13.53 10.85
N ILE A 71 -7.47 -14.69 11.42
CA ILE A 71 -7.78 -16.02 10.85
C ILE A 71 -9.30 -16.25 10.68
N HIS A 72 -10.12 -15.58 11.49
CA HIS A 72 -11.57 -15.63 11.41
C HIS A 72 -12.14 -15.02 10.12
N LEU A 73 -11.35 -14.26 9.37
CA LEU A 73 -11.70 -13.69 8.07
C LEU A 73 -11.43 -14.65 6.91
N LYS A 74 -10.79 -15.80 7.17
CA LYS A 74 -10.49 -16.80 6.14
C LYS A 74 -11.76 -17.40 5.56
N THR A 75 -11.87 -17.37 4.22
CA THR A 75 -12.98 -17.95 3.45
C THR A 75 -12.42 -18.64 2.20
N GLU A 76 -13.30 -19.17 1.33
CA GLU A 76 -12.89 -19.69 0.01
C GLU A 76 -12.28 -18.59 -0.89
N LEU A 77 -12.69 -17.33 -0.70
CA LEU A 77 -12.21 -16.19 -1.47
C LEU A 77 -11.12 -15.39 -0.75
N HIS A 78 -10.93 -15.56 0.56
CA HIS A 78 -9.91 -14.86 1.32
C HIS A 78 -8.98 -15.86 2.00
N ASP A 79 -7.80 -16.05 1.44
CA ASP A 79 -6.75 -16.89 2.03
C ASP A 79 -5.77 -16.04 2.86
N LEU A 80 -5.37 -16.57 4.02
CA LEU A 80 -4.39 -15.96 4.91
C LEU A 80 -3.22 -16.91 5.07
N ARG A 81 -2.00 -16.48 4.74
CA ARG A 81 -0.78 -17.29 4.76
C ARG A 81 0.32 -16.65 5.59
N CYS A 82 0.94 -17.44 6.44
CA CYS A 82 2.18 -17.04 7.07
C CYS A 82 3.34 -17.45 6.16
N VAL A 83 4.10 -16.45 5.69
CA VAL A 83 5.32 -16.65 4.88
C VAL A 83 6.43 -15.87 5.55
N SER A 84 7.48 -16.54 6.00
CA SER A 84 8.62 -15.90 6.65
C SER A 84 9.36 -14.95 5.69
N ASP A 85 10.05 -13.95 6.21
CA ASP A 85 10.85 -13.03 5.39
C ASP A 85 11.91 -13.77 4.54
N SER A 86 12.44 -14.89 5.04
CA SER A 86 13.38 -15.74 4.30
C SER A 86 12.74 -16.51 3.14
N ASP A 87 11.45 -16.82 3.22
CA ASP A 87 10.72 -17.57 2.20
C ASP A 87 10.02 -16.66 1.18
N MET A 88 9.91 -15.36 1.46
CA MET A 88 9.28 -14.39 0.56
C MET A 88 9.89 -14.38 -0.84
N PRO A 89 11.23 -14.44 -1.05
CA PRO A 89 11.79 -14.51 -2.40
C PRO A 89 11.30 -15.72 -3.20
N ALA A 90 11.16 -16.88 -2.56
CA ALA A 90 10.63 -18.08 -3.21
C ALA A 90 9.14 -17.94 -3.53
N PHE A 91 8.36 -17.35 -2.62
CA PHE A 91 6.96 -17.01 -2.90
C PHE A 91 6.85 -16.09 -4.12
N TYR A 92 7.60 -14.99 -4.17
CA TYR A 92 7.58 -14.06 -5.30
C TYR A 92 8.01 -14.71 -6.62
N ALA A 93 8.97 -15.62 -6.59
CA ALA A 93 9.43 -16.32 -7.80
C ALA A 93 8.34 -17.25 -8.40
N LEU A 94 7.47 -17.80 -7.57
CA LEU A 94 6.39 -18.71 -7.98
C LEU A 94 5.06 -18.00 -8.21
N ASP A 95 4.93 -16.74 -7.83
CA ASP A 95 3.68 -15.99 -7.99
C ASP A 95 3.54 -15.51 -9.44
N ASP A 96 2.57 -16.09 -10.14
CA ASP A 96 2.18 -15.77 -11.52
C ASP A 96 0.78 -15.15 -11.63
N VAL A 97 0.19 -14.77 -10.51
CA VAL A 97 -1.16 -14.19 -10.47
C VAL A 97 -1.16 -12.78 -11.05
N GLU A 98 -2.13 -12.49 -11.91
CA GLU A 98 -2.41 -11.13 -12.36
C GLU A 98 -3.17 -10.35 -11.28
N TRP A 99 -2.43 -9.65 -10.44
CA TRP A 99 -3.00 -8.85 -9.36
C TRP A 99 -3.61 -7.54 -9.86
N GLY A 100 -4.85 -7.28 -9.48
CA GLY A 100 -5.49 -5.98 -9.69
C GLY A 100 -4.97 -4.93 -8.71
N LEU A 101 -4.72 -5.34 -7.47
CA LEU A 101 -4.14 -4.49 -6.45
C LEU A 101 -3.16 -5.28 -5.59
N VAL A 102 -1.99 -4.69 -5.34
CA VAL A 102 -1.04 -5.15 -4.32
C VAL A 102 -0.90 -4.05 -3.26
N PHE A 103 -1.30 -4.36 -2.04
CA PHE A 103 -1.06 -3.49 -0.88
C PHE A 103 0.23 -3.93 -0.17
N ILE A 104 1.15 -3.00 0.06
CA ILE A 104 2.47 -3.27 0.62
C ILE A 104 2.63 -2.51 1.94
N ASP A 105 2.61 -3.26 3.04
CA ASP A 105 2.81 -2.77 4.41
C ASP A 105 3.53 -3.79 5.31
N ASN A 106 4.28 -4.71 4.73
CA ASN A 106 5.00 -5.75 5.45
C ASN A 106 6.19 -5.19 6.27
N SER A 107 6.59 -5.93 7.31
CA SER A 107 7.37 -5.42 8.44
C SER A 107 8.79 -4.96 8.11
N THR A 108 9.47 -5.54 7.11
CA THR A 108 10.83 -5.13 6.76
C THR A 108 10.88 -4.35 5.46
N TRP A 109 11.76 -3.34 5.41
CA TRP A 109 11.94 -2.55 4.18
C TRP A 109 12.57 -3.34 3.05
N ALA A 110 13.41 -4.30 3.39
CA ALA A 110 13.96 -5.24 2.41
C ALA A 110 12.83 -6.05 1.75
N ALA A 111 11.87 -6.53 2.55
CA ALA A 111 10.71 -7.25 2.05
C ALA A 111 9.80 -6.35 1.19
N ARG A 112 9.55 -5.09 1.61
CA ARG A 112 8.79 -4.12 0.79
C ARG A 112 9.48 -3.85 -0.54
N LYS A 113 10.82 -3.67 -0.54
CA LYS A 113 11.56 -3.48 -1.79
C LYS A 113 11.42 -4.66 -2.74
N LEU A 114 11.56 -5.88 -2.24
CA LEU A 114 11.38 -7.08 -3.05
C LEU A 114 9.96 -7.16 -3.63
N ALA A 115 8.94 -6.80 -2.85
CA ALA A 115 7.56 -6.74 -3.33
C ALA A 115 7.38 -5.71 -4.44
N ILE A 116 7.93 -4.51 -4.26
CA ILE A 116 7.91 -3.45 -5.28
C ILE A 116 8.57 -3.93 -6.57
N ASP A 117 9.79 -4.48 -6.46
CA ASP A 117 10.54 -4.96 -7.63
C ASP A 117 9.79 -6.08 -8.37
N LYS A 118 9.06 -6.93 -7.65
CA LYS A 118 8.23 -8.00 -8.25
C LYS A 118 6.99 -7.46 -8.94
N TYR A 119 6.26 -6.53 -8.31
CA TYR A 119 4.88 -6.21 -8.73
C TYR A 119 4.75 -4.92 -9.54
N LYS A 120 5.74 -4.02 -9.55
CA LYS A 120 5.66 -2.70 -10.21
C LYS A 120 5.28 -2.74 -11.69
N ASP A 121 5.65 -3.83 -12.38
CA ASP A 121 5.43 -4.00 -13.82
C ASP A 121 4.27 -4.95 -14.13
N VAL A 122 3.72 -5.66 -13.13
CA VAL A 122 2.71 -6.70 -13.34
C VAL A 122 1.37 -6.41 -12.67
N ALA A 123 1.34 -5.76 -11.53
CA ALA A 123 0.09 -5.35 -10.88
C ALA A 123 -0.55 -4.14 -11.58
N ASP A 124 -1.88 -4.07 -11.57
CA ASP A 124 -2.58 -2.91 -12.12
C ASP A 124 -2.43 -1.69 -11.20
N TYR A 125 -2.49 -1.91 -9.88
CA TYR A 125 -2.27 -0.89 -8.86
C TYR A 125 -1.40 -1.42 -7.73
N ILE A 126 -0.55 -0.56 -7.18
CA ILE A 126 0.21 -0.81 -5.96
C ILE A 126 -0.07 0.33 -4.99
N VAL A 127 -0.51 -0.01 -3.79
CA VAL A 127 -0.65 0.94 -2.67
C VAL A 127 0.43 0.63 -1.64
N ILE A 128 1.24 1.62 -1.31
CA ILE A 128 2.37 1.46 -0.37
C ILE A 128 2.18 2.38 0.81
N HIS A 129 2.14 1.82 2.00
CA HIS A 129 2.17 2.56 3.26
C HIS A 129 3.61 2.93 3.64
N ASP A 130 3.82 4.06 4.34
CA ASP A 130 5.15 4.58 4.71
C ASP A 130 6.09 4.77 3.50
N CYS A 131 5.59 5.25 2.38
CA CYS A 131 6.34 5.30 1.12
C CYS A 131 7.55 6.22 1.15
N ASP A 132 7.66 7.15 2.09
CA ASP A 132 8.80 8.03 2.30
C ASP A 132 10.11 7.26 2.59
N ALA A 133 10.01 6.02 3.02
CA ALA A 133 11.17 5.17 3.26
C ALA A 133 11.77 4.56 1.98
N ILE A 134 11.02 4.48 0.88
CA ILE A 134 11.50 3.94 -0.41
C ILE A 134 12.65 4.76 -0.97
N LEU A 135 12.69 6.05 -0.67
CA LEU A 135 13.67 6.99 -1.23
C LEU A 135 15.03 6.99 -0.52
N LYS A 136 15.23 6.20 0.52
CA LYS A 136 16.53 6.11 1.18
C LYS A 136 17.52 5.35 0.29
N LYS A 137 18.68 5.96 0.04
CA LYS A 137 19.70 5.49 -0.89
C LYS A 137 20.19 4.07 -0.66
N ASP A 138 20.17 3.60 0.56
CA ASP A 138 20.73 2.31 0.94
C ASP A 138 19.68 1.22 1.20
N HIS A 139 18.40 1.57 1.13
CA HIS A 139 17.29 0.67 1.46
C HIS A 139 17.47 -0.07 2.81
N THR A 140 18.47 0.34 3.59
CA THR A 140 18.65 -0.16 4.94
C THR A 140 17.73 0.63 5.86
N TYR A 141 16.74 -0.07 6.36
CA TYR A 141 15.90 0.47 7.39
C TYR A 141 16.61 0.36 8.73
N GLY A 142 17.43 1.31 9.01
CA GLY A 142 18.09 1.43 10.31
C GLY A 142 17.85 2.79 10.94
N GLY A 143 17.23 3.68 10.20
CA GLY A 143 16.90 4.98 10.73
C GLY A 143 15.41 5.03 11.05
N ILE A 144 15.05 5.03 12.30
CA ILE A 144 13.79 5.62 12.73
C ILE A 144 13.69 6.95 12.00
N ILE A 145 12.78 7.08 11.05
CA ILE A 145 12.40 8.37 10.52
C ILE A 145 11.78 9.08 11.71
N THR A 146 12.61 9.88 12.37
CA THR A 146 12.11 10.65 13.49
C THR A 146 11.03 11.60 12.96
N PRO A 147 10.02 11.93 13.76
CA PRO A 147 9.02 12.92 13.37
C PRO A 147 9.65 14.24 12.89
N ILE A 148 10.82 14.59 13.39
CA ILE A 148 11.61 15.76 12.98
C ILE A 148 12.13 15.63 11.54
N ASN A 149 12.49 14.44 11.08
CA ASN A 149 12.96 14.22 9.71
C ASN A 149 11.80 14.20 8.71
N ARG A 150 10.63 13.75 9.13
CA ARG A 150 9.39 13.85 8.33
C ARG A 150 8.93 15.30 8.15
N ALA A 151 8.99 16.10 9.21
CA ALA A 151 8.63 17.52 9.15
C ALA A 151 9.57 18.36 8.29
N LYS A 152 10.80 17.89 8.06
CA LYS A 152 11.80 18.57 7.22
C LYS A 152 11.81 18.07 5.77
N SER A 153 11.21 16.94 5.48
CA SER A 153 11.06 16.48 4.10
C SER A 153 9.89 17.21 3.48
N ASP A 154 10.19 18.18 2.63
CA ASP A 154 9.20 18.79 1.77
C ASP A 154 8.52 17.69 0.93
N PRO A 155 7.22 17.43 1.11
CA PRO A 155 6.52 16.42 0.33
C PRO A 155 6.58 16.67 -1.18
N GLY A 156 6.79 17.91 -1.61
CA GLY A 156 6.98 18.29 -3.02
C GLY A 156 8.31 17.85 -3.65
N ILE A 157 9.25 17.31 -2.88
CA ILE A 157 10.59 16.93 -3.38
C ILE A 157 10.73 15.41 -3.57
N ARG A 158 9.79 14.59 -3.09
CA ARG A 158 9.89 13.14 -3.26
C ARG A 158 9.58 12.75 -4.71
N ASP A 159 10.55 12.08 -5.33
CA ASP A 159 10.48 11.64 -6.72
C ASP A 159 10.59 10.13 -6.81
N TYR A 160 9.51 9.48 -7.25
CA TYR A 160 9.42 8.04 -7.43
C TYR A 160 9.63 7.61 -8.89
N SER A 161 9.94 8.53 -9.80
CA SER A 161 10.08 8.29 -11.24
C SER A 161 11.11 7.23 -11.61
N LYS A 162 12.14 7.02 -10.78
CA LYS A 162 13.13 5.94 -10.97
C LYS A 162 12.58 4.54 -10.75
N THR A 163 11.43 4.43 -10.08
CA THR A 163 10.81 3.15 -9.73
C THR A 163 9.50 2.95 -10.45
N PHE A 164 8.71 4.00 -10.60
CA PHE A 164 7.38 3.94 -11.16
C PHE A 164 7.20 4.94 -12.30
N LYS A 165 6.53 4.50 -13.36
CA LYS A 165 6.14 5.36 -14.48
C LYS A 165 4.97 6.28 -14.10
N TYR A 166 4.02 5.73 -13.34
CA TYR A 166 2.84 6.45 -12.88
C TYR A 166 2.78 6.34 -11.36
N TRP A 167 2.65 7.49 -10.69
CA TRP A 167 2.58 7.51 -9.24
C TRP A 167 1.91 8.76 -8.70
N ILE A 168 1.24 8.61 -7.56
CA ILE A 168 0.58 9.68 -6.81
C ILE A 168 0.91 9.46 -5.34
N GLU A 169 1.52 10.45 -4.70
CA GLU A 169 1.73 10.44 -3.27
C GLU A 169 0.60 11.18 -2.56
N PHE A 170 0.02 10.53 -1.57
CA PHE A 170 -1.00 11.11 -0.72
C PHE A 170 -0.37 11.52 0.60
N PHE A 171 -0.33 12.81 0.82
CA PHE A 171 0.09 13.43 2.05
C PHE A 171 -0.84 14.61 2.33
N ILE A 172 -1.33 14.74 3.55
CA ILE A 172 -2.18 15.84 3.97
C ILE A 172 -1.44 16.67 4.99
N GLU A 173 -1.32 17.99 4.74
CA GLU A 173 -0.63 18.93 5.64
C GLU A 173 -1.24 18.95 7.04
N GLU A 174 -2.56 18.76 7.16
CA GLU A 174 -3.28 18.66 8.42
C GLU A 174 -2.95 17.37 9.21
N TRP A 175 -2.29 16.39 8.57
CA TRP A 175 -1.79 15.25 9.30
C TRP A 175 -0.65 15.66 10.22
N GLU A 176 -0.78 15.31 11.48
CA GLU A 176 0.31 15.53 12.44
C GLU A 176 1.59 14.85 11.95
N GLN A 177 2.75 15.39 12.32
CA GLN A 177 4.09 14.99 11.86
C GLN A 177 4.42 13.48 11.94
N ARG A 178 3.53 12.68 12.52
CA ARG A 178 3.69 11.23 12.70
C ARG A 178 2.95 10.39 11.68
N HIS A 179 2.18 11.00 10.79
CA HIS A 179 1.38 10.27 9.83
C HIS A 179 2.18 9.99 8.57
N PRO A 180 2.42 8.71 8.24
CA PRO A 180 3.18 8.35 7.06
C PRO A 180 2.41 8.67 5.78
N PRO A 181 3.12 9.08 4.71
CA PRO A 181 2.53 9.23 3.39
C PRO A 181 2.19 7.88 2.78
N VAL A 182 1.28 7.90 1.82
CA VAL A 182 0.82 6.72 1.08
C VAL A 182 1.08 6.95 -0.40
N LEU A 183 1.59 5.95 -1.08
CA LEU A 183 1.83 5.97 -2.52
C LEU A 183 0.85 5.04 -3.24
N LEU A 184 0.18 5.55 -4.25
CA LEU A 184 -0.46 4.77 -5.30
C LEU A 184 0.42 4.82 -6.54
N ALA A 185 0.84 3.68 -7.05
CA ALA A 185 1.78 3.64 -8.15
C ALA A 185 1.65 2.38 -9.02
N ASN A 186 2.19 2.43 -10.23
CA ASN A 186 2.39 1.29 -11.12
C ASN A 186 3.19 1.70 -12.37
N ASN A 187 3.50 0.72 -13.25
CA ASN A 187 4.12 0.97 -14.55
C ASN A 187 3.21 0.67 -15.75
N LYS A 188 1.95 0.29 -15.50
CA LYS A 188 1.00 -0.17 -16.55
C LYS A 188 -0.10 0.83 -16.85
N ILE A 189 -0.74 1.37 -15.84
CA ILE A 189 -1.99 2.14 -15.94
C ILE A 189 -1.72 3.60 -15.65
N ASN A 190 -2.13 4.47 -16.57
CA ASN A 190 -2.07 5.90 -16.35
C ASN A 190 -3.02 6.31 -15.21
N LEU A 191 -2.50 7.09 -14.25
CA LEU A 191 -3.23 7.55 -13.08
C LEU A 191 -3.83 8.95 -13.23
N ASP A 192 -3.77 9.56 -14.43
CA ASP A 192 -4.22 10.95 -14.66
C ASP A 192 -5.67 11.19 -14.23
N ASN A 193 -6.57 10.26 -14.55
CA ASN A 193 -7.98 10.37 -14.19
C ASN A 193 -8.24 10.25 -12.67
N ILE A 194 -7.25 9.79 -11.91
CA ILE A 194 -7.37 9.64 -10.47
C ILE A 194 -7.21 10.99 -9.76
N GLU A 195 -6.34 11.86 -10.25
CA GLU A 195 -6.13 13.19 -9.67
C GLU A 195 -7.36 14.10 -9.75
N GLU A 196 -8.07 14.07 -10.88
CA GLU A 196 -9.27 14.89 -11.07
C GLU A 196 -10.34 14.59 -10.03
N VAL A 197 -10.41 13.31 -9.58
CA VAL A 197 -11.38 12.86 -8.59
C VAL A 197 -11.00 13.30 -7.18
N TYR A 198 -9.71 13.45 -6.87
CA TYR A 198 -9.26 13.64 -5.50
C TYR A 198 -9.05 15.09 -5.09
N GLY A 199 -8.69 15.98 -5.99
CA GLY A 199 -8.61 17.45 -5.75
C GLY A 199 -7.72 17.90 -4.59
N MET A 200 -6.84 17.02 -4.10
CA MET A 200 -6.00 17.23 -2.91
C MET A 200 -4.65 16.52 -3.03
N ILE A 201 -4.07 16.48 -4.20
CA ILE A 201 -2.93 15.62 -4.42
C ILE A 201 -1.68 16.47 -4.56
N ILE A 202 -0.69 16.16 -3.75
CA ILE A 202 0.68 16.54 -4.05
C ILE A 202 1.19 15.47 -5.00
N SER A 203 1.07 15.74 -6.28
CA SER A 203 1.64 14.87 -7.31
C SER A 203 2.86 15.52 -7.90
N ASN A 204 3.94 14.77 -7.99
CA ASN A 204 5.01 15.04 -8.94
C ASN A 204 4.93 13.96 -10.01
N ARG A 205 4.47 14.33 -11.19
CA ARG A 205 4.41 13.44 -12.35
C ARG A 205 5.64 13.61 -13.20
N ASN A 206 6.19 12.50 -13.62
CA ASN A 206 6.96 12.46 -14.85
C ASN A 206 6.07 11.86 -15.93
N ALA A 207 5.75 12.68 -16.93
CA ALA A 207 5.16 12.23 -18.18
C ALA A 207 6.18 11.44 -19.00
#